data_d7528518719526125bea9aa09014075a
#
_entry.id   d7528518719526125bea9aa09014075a
#
_cell.length_a   1.000
_cell.length_b   1.000
_cell.length_c   1.000
_cell.angle_alpha   90.00
_cell.angle_beta   90.00
_cell.angle_gamma   90.00
#
_symmetry.space_group_name_H-M   'P 1'
#
loop_
_entity.id
_entity.type
_entity.pdbx_description
1 polymer ?
#
loop_
_entity_poly.entity_id
_entity_poly.type
_entity_poly.pdbx_seq_one_letter_code
_entity_poly.pdbx_strand_id
1 'polypeptide(L)'
;LLEHFWDDEHGMVREQWDEAWTTLDAYRGVNANMHTVEALLAVADATGDAAWRDRALRILERVMGYAKDFDWRIPEHFTTSWEPLPDYNTDERAHPFRPFGATVGHWFEWARLALHARAAVLAHGGESGDDAEGETAWLLESAVALFEAGVREGWAVDGADGFVYTVDFSGVPVVRDRMHWVVTEAIAAAA
;
A
#
# COMPACT_ATOMS: atom_id res chain seq x y z
N LEU A 1 15.88 1.20 11.29
CA LEU A 1 14.81 1.73 10.47
C LEU A 1 14.73 3.26 10.58
N LEU A 2 14.48 3.80 11.77
CA LEU A 2 14.19 5.23 11.97
C LEU A 2 15.34 6.15 11.57
N GLU A 3 16.58 5.74 11.77
CA GLU A 3 17.76 6.57 11.50
C GLU A 3 18.00 6.77 10.00
N HIS A 4 17.82 5.73 9.17
CA HIS A 4 18.23 5.76 7.77
C HIS A 4 17.06 5.77 6.79
N PHE A 5 15.95 5.10 7.13
CA PHE A 5 14.85 4.90 6.20
C PHE A 5 13.66 5.80 6.44
N TRP A 6 13.35 6.12 7.71
CA TRP A 6 12.19 6.95 8.02
C TRP A 6 12.38 8.39 7.55
N ASP A 7 11.45 8.88 6.76
CA ASP A 7 11.33 10.25 6.33
C ASP A 7 10.19 10.91 7.11
N ASP A 8 10.54 11.61 8.20
CA ASP A 8 9.55 12.17 9.09
C ASP A 8 8.75 13.33 8.48
N GLU A 9 9.34 14.05 7.55
CA GLU A 9 8.65 15.12 6.82
C GLU A 9 7.49 14.58 5.99
N HIS A 10 7.70 13.45 5.31
CA HIS A 10 6.72 12.86 4.43
C HIS A 10 5.90 11.73 5.09
N GLY A 11 6.30 11.22 6.26
CA GLY A 11 5.65 10.10 6.92
C GLY A 11 5.76 8.78 6.14
N MET A 12 6.87 8.58 5.45
CA MET A 12 7.12 7.43 4.57
C MET A 12 8.51 6.85 4.83
N VAL A 13 8.83 5.68 4.28
CA VAL A 13 10.18 5.11 4.32
C VAL A 13 10.86 5.19 2.96
N ARG A 14 12.12 5.60 2.98
CA ARG A 14 13.04 5.56 1.84
C ARG A 14 13.44 4.12 1.59
N GLU A 15 13.73 3.76 0.34
CA GLU A 15 13.80 2.37 -0.04
C GLU A 15 15.19 1.74 0.05
N GLN A 16 16.23 2.45 -0.39
CA GLN A 16 17.54 1.84 -0.59
C GLN A 16 18.70 2.79 -0.34
N TRP A 17 19.71 2.29 0.36
CA TRP A 17 21.01 2.93 0.55
C TRP A 17 22.11 2.07 -0.10
N ASP A 18 23.26 2.69 -0.40
CA ASP A 18 24.45 1.96 -0.75
C ASP A 18 25.01 1.16 0.45
N GLU A 19 25.93 0.24 0.18
CA GLU A 19 26.55 -0.62 1.21
C GLU A 19 27.23 0.18 2.33
N ALA A 20 27.76 1.34 2.02
CA ALA A 20 28.46 2.21 2.95
C ALA A 20 27.54 3.15 3.74
N TRP A 21 26.22 3.15 3.49
CA TRP A 21 25.23 4.07 4.07
C TRP A 21 25.54 5.54 3.78
N THR A 22 26.15 5.84 2.63
CA THR A 22 26.55 7.19 2.24
C THR A 22 25.66 7.77 1.14
N THR A 23 25.07 6.93 0.32
CA THR A 23 24.27 7.36 -0.83
C THR A 23 22.87 6.75 -0.77
N LEU A 24 21.87 7.62 -0.64
CA LEU A 24 20.47 7.24 -0.73
C LEU A 24 20.06 7.17 -2.20
N ASP A 25 19.43 6.06 -2.61
CA ASP A 25 18.83 5.92 -3.94
C ASP A 25 17.75 6.99 -4.16
N ALA A 26 17.67 7.50 -5.38
CA ALA A 26 16.67 8.51 -5.75
C ALA A 26 15.26 7.93 -5.95
N TYR A 27 15.15 6.62 -6.14
CA TYR A 27 13.86 5.95 -6.28
C TYR A 27 13.09 5.91 -4.95
N ARG A 28 11.76 6.09 -5.06
CA ARG A 28 10.82 5.86 -3.96
C ARG A 28 9.72 4.94 -4.45
N GLY A 29 9.37 3.94 -3.65
CA GLY A 29 8.36 2.95 -3.97
C GLY A 29 7.35 2.75 -2.84
N VAL A 30 6.12 2.43 -3.21
CA VAL A 30 5.07 2.16 -2.22
C VAL A 30 5.21 0.76 -1.61
N ASN A 31 5.82 -0.19 -2.32
CA ASN A 31 5.98 -1.57 -1.86
C ASN A 31 6.79 -1.66 -0.55
N ALA A 32 7.90 -0.95 -0.44
CA ALA A 32 8.68 -0.90 0.82
C ALA A 32 7.87 -0.31 1.98
N ASN A 33 7.02 0.67 1.69
CA ASN A 33 6.12 1.28 2.67
C ASN A 33 5.03 0.31 3.14
N MET A 34 4.49 -0.51 2.25
CA MET A 34 3.49 -1.53 2.54
C MET A 34 4.02 -2.54 3.57
N HIS A 35 5.17 -3.15 3.30
CA HIS A 35 5.80 -4.07 4.24
C HIS A 35 6.30 -3.38 5.52
N THR A 36 6.59 -2.09 5.46
CA THR A 36 6.90 -1.31 6.67
C THR A 36 5.66 -1.16 7.56
N VAL A 37 4.47 -0.95 6.99
CA VAL A 37 3.21 -0.93 7.78
C VAL A 37 3.00 -2.26 8.50
N GLU A 38 3.19 -3.39 7.82
CA GLU A 38 3.11 -4.72 8.45
C GLU A 38 4.08 -4.83 9.65
N ALA A 39 5.34 -4.48 9.42
CA ALA A 39 6.37 -4.54 10.46
C ALA A 39 6.05 -3.60 11.63
N LEU A 40 5.62 -2.37 11.37
CA LEU A 40 5.29 -1.39 12.41
C LEU A 40 4.09 -1.83 13.25
N LEU A 41 3.05 -2.38 12.65
CA LEU A 41 1.89 -2.91 13.38
C LEU A 41 2.29 -4.11 14.25
N ALA A 42 3.10 -5.03 13.71
CA ALA A 42 3.61 -6.18 14.47
C ALA A 42 4.49 -5.75 15.64
N VAL A 43 5.35 -4.73 15.47
CA VAL A 43 6.19 -4.21 16.56
C VAL A 43 5.34 -3.48 17.60
N ALA A 44 4.32 -2.71 17.19
CA ALA A 44 3.38 -2.07 18.12
C ALA A 44 2.68 -3.10 19.01
N ASP A 45 2.18 -4.19 18.40
CA ASP A 45 1.52 -5.28 19.12
C ASP A 45 2.48 -5.97 20.10
N ALA A 46 3.70 -6.29 19.68
CA ALA A 46 4.68 -6.98 20.50
C ALA A 46 5.26 -6.13 21.66
N THR A 47 5.33 -4.82 21.49
CA THR A 47 5.97 -3.91 22.46
C THR A 47 4.99 -3.11 23.30
N GLY A 48 3.74 -2.95 22.84
CA GLY A 48 2.75 -2.06 23.44
C GLY A 48 3.05 -0.56 23.20
N ASP A 49 4.07 -0.22 22.39
CA ASP A 49 4.43 1.17 22.10
C ASP A 49 3.63 1.70 20.89
N ALA A 50 2.67 2.58 21.18
CA ALA A 50 1.78 3.20 20.21
C ALA A 50 2.52 3.99 19.12
N ALA A 51 3.73 4.50 19.39
CA ALA A 51 4.49 5.27 18.41
C ALA A 51 4.80 4.50 17.11
N TRP A 52 4.83 3.18 17.16
CA TRP A 52 4.97 2.36 15.97
C TRP A 52 3.68 2.32 15.14
N ARG A 53 2.54 2.14 15.80
CA ARG A 53 1.23 2.20 15.16
C ARG A 53 0.97 3.57 14.52
N ASP A 54 1.32 4.65 15.22
CA ASP A 54 1.12 6.01 14.73
C ASP A 54 1.92 6.27 13.43
N ARG A 55 3.12 5.70 13.30
CA ARG A 55 3.89 5.74 12.04
C ARG A 55 3.22 4.92 10.94
N ALA A 56 2.68 3.76 11.26
CA ALA A 56 1.92 2.95 10.28
C ALA A 56 0.70 3.71 9.75
N LEU A 57 -0.03 4.39 10.64
CA LEU A 57 -1.18 5.23 10.26
C LEU A 57 -0.77 6.39 9.35
N ARG A 58 0.37 7.05 9.59
CA ARG A 58 0.88 8.12 8.71
C ARG A 58 1.16 7.61 7.29
N ILE A 59 1.77 6.42 7.16
CA ILE A 59 1.98 5.79 5.83
C ILE A 59 0.63 5.51 5.17
N LEU A 60 -0.30 4.87 5.89
CA LEU A 60 -1.63 4.53 5.38
C LEU A 60 -2.39 5.78 4.91
N GLU A 61 -2.43 6.84 5.72
CA GLU A 61 -3.10 8.10 5.37
C GLU A 61 -2.57 8.66 4.05
N ARG A 62 -1.25 8.67 3.88
CA ARG A 62 -0.62 9.17 2.66
C ARG A 62 -0.94 8.31 1.44
N VAL A 63 -0.82 6.98 1.58
CA VAL A 63 -1.08 6.05 0.46
C VAL A 63 -2.56 6.06 0.08
N MET A 64 -3.48 6.14 1.04
CA MET A 64 -4.91 6.27 0.75
C MET A 64 -5.25 7.62 0.11
N GLY A 65 -4.50 8.67 0.43
CA GLY A 65 -4.57 9.95 -0.28
C GLY A 65 -4.24 9.79 -1.76
N TYR A 66 -3.10 9.15 -2.07
CA TYR A 66 -2.74 8.86 -3.46
C TYR A 66 -3.78 7.96 -4.16
N ALA A 67 -4.27 6.92 -3.47
CA ALA A 67 -5.29 6.05 -4.05
C ALA A 67 -6.56 6.83 -4.47
N LYS A 68 -7.03 7.74 -3.63
CA LYS A 68 -8.18 8.62 -3.93
C LYS A 68 -7.93 9.51 -5.14
N ASP A 69 -6.74 10.10 -5.24
CA ASP A 69 -6.37 11.00 -6.35
C ASP A 69 -6.29 10.27 -7.70
N PHE A 70 -6.09 8.93 -7.67
CA PHE A 70 -5.97 8.07 -8.86
C PHE A 70 -7.15 7.07 -9.01
N ASP A 71 -8.35 7.40 -8.55
CA ASP A 71 -9.54 6.53 -8.65
C ASP A 71 -9.32 5.14 -8.04
N TRP A 72 -8.65 5.08 -6.89
CA TRP A 72 -8.25 3.89 -6.14
C TRP A 72 -7.20 2.99 -6.81
N ARG A 73 -6.51 3.49 -7.84
CA ARG A 73 -5.32 2.84 -8.44
C ARG A 73 -4.08 3.39 -7.74
N ILE A 74 -3.51 2.63 -6.82
CA ILE A 74 -2.35 3.09 -6.04
C ILE A 74 -1.13 3.24 -6.96
N PRO A 75 -0.51 4.45 -7.07
CA PRO A 75 0.77 4.60 -7.74
C PRO A 75 1.86 3.81 -7.02
N GLU A 76 2.71 3.13 -7.80
CA GLU A 76 3.79 2.29 -7.25
C GLU A 76 5.11 3.04 -7.12
N HIS A 77 5.34 4.06 -7.95
CA HIS A 77 6.63 4.71 -8.18
C HIS A 77 6.53 6.21 -7.96
N PHE A 78 7.57 6.78 -7.33
CA PHE A 78 7.57 8.19 -6.94
C PHE A 78 8.94 8.83 -7.13
N THR A 79 8.96 10.16 -7.20
CA THR A 79 10.15 11.01 -7.12
C THR A 79 10.71 11.03 -5.70
N THR A 80 11.89 11.65 -5.52
CA THR A 80 12.48 11.87 -4.20
C THR A 80 11.62 12.73 -3.26
N SER A 81 10.68 13.50 -3.80
CA SER A 81 9.71 14.34 -3.07
C SER A 81 8.32 13.69 -2.95
N TRP A 82 8.22 12.41 -3.24
CA TRP A 82 6.98 11.63 -3.17
C TRP A 82 5.89 12.10 -4.14
N GLU A 83 6.28 12.66 -5.29
CA GLU A 83 5.36 12.92 -6.39
C GLU A 83 5.17 11.63 -7.22
N PRO A 84 3.92 11.20 -7.49
CA PRO A 84 3.65 9.99 -8.27
C PRO A 84 4.25 10.04 -9.69
N LEU A 85 4.78 8.92 -10.15
CA LEU A 85 5.34 8.72 -11.49
C LEU A 85 4.50 7.68 -12.25
N PRO A 86 3.30 8.04 -12.76
CA PRO A 86 2.38 7.08 -13.38
C PRO A 86 2.94 6.44 -14.66
N ASP A 87 3.89 7.09 -15.33
CA ASP A 87 4.52 6.61 -16.58
C ASP A 87 5.87 5.90 -16.33
N TYR A 88 6.19 5.55 -15.08
CA TYR A 88 7.43 4.87 -14.76
C TYR A 88 7.50 3.48 -15.43
N ASN A 89 8.63 3.14 -16.06
CA ASN A 89 8.87 1.86 -16.74
C ASN A 89 7.89 1.52 -17.90
N THR A 90 7.39 2.51 -18.62
CA THR A 90 6.57 2.28 -19.83
C THR A 90 7.29 1.45 -20.89
N ASP A 91 8.62 1.51 -20.94
CA ASP A 91 9.47 0.76 -21.90
C ASP A 91 9.74 -0.68 -21.42
N GLU A 92 9.66 -0.94 -20.11
CA GLU A 92 9.88 -2.27 -19.51
C GLU A 92 8.69 -2.66 -18.62
N ARG A 93 7.52 -2.77 -19.24
CA ARG A 93 6.23 -2.90 -18.53
C ARG A 93 6.14 -4.09 -17.55
N ALA A 94 6.81 -5.19 -17.87
CA ALA A 94 6.82 -6.41 -17.05
C ALA A 94 8.09 -6.53 -16.18
N HIS A 95 8.70 -5.41 -15.79
CA HIS A 95 9.85 -5.44 -14.91
C HIS A 95 9.52 -6.19 -13.60
N PRO A 96 10.35 -7.17 -13.17
CA PRO A 96 9.97 -8.10 -12.10
C PRO A 96 9.74 -7.45 -10.73
N PHE A 97 10.35 -6.28 -10.46
CA PHE A 97 10.25 -5.59 -9.16
C PHE A 97 9.61 -4.20 -9.26
N ARG A 98 9.54 -3.63 -10.45
CA ARG A 98 9.06 -2.26 -10.67
C ARG A 98 8.22 -2.22 -11.95
N PRO A 99 7.14 -3.02 -12.06
CA PRO A 99 6.31 -3.07 -13.27
C PRO A 99 5.63 -1.72 -13.52
N PHE A 100 5.34 -1.44 -14.79
CA PHE A 100 4.53 -0.28 -15.15
C PHE A 100 3.07 -0.46 -14.71
N GLY A 101 2.48 0.64 -14.24
CA GLY A 101 1.10 0.71 -13.82
C GLY A 101 0.90 0.46 -12.32
N ALA A 102 -0.32 0.19 -11.94
CA ALA A 102 -0.73 -0.09 -10.58
C ALA A 102 -0.93 -1.61 -10.39
N THR A 103 -0.38 -2.16 -9.32
CA THR A 103 -0.37 -3.60 -9.03
C THR A 103 -1.64 -4.01 -8.29
N VAL A 104 -2.52 -4.76 -8.96
CA VAL A 104 -3.83 -5.16 -8.41
C VAL A 104 -3.71 -5.90 -7.07
N GLY A 105 -2.70 -6.77 -6.92
CA GLY A 105 -2.46 -7.49 -5.68
C GLY A 105 -2.15 -6.58 -4.49
N HIS A 106 -1.43 -5.49 -4.72
CA HIS A 106 -1.13 -4.50 -3.69
C HIS A 106 -2.40 -3.78 -3.18
N TRP A 107 -3.43 -3.59 -4.02
CA TRP A 107 -4.68 -2.98 -3.55
C TRP A 107 -5.37 -3.84 -2.51
N PHE A 108 -5.38 -5.17 -2.68
CA PHE A 108 -5.90 -6.10 -1.69
C PHE A 108 -5.05 -6.11 -0.41
N GLU A 109 -3.73 -6.09 -0.56
CA GLU A 109 -2.81 -6.07 0.57
C GLU A 109 -2.95 -4.76 1.38
N TRP A 110 -3.02 -3.61 0.71
CA TRP A 110 -3.31 -2.32 1.37
C TRP A 110 -4.69 -2.28 2.02
N ALA A 111 -5.72 -2.91 1.41
CA ALA A 111 -7.04 -3.04 2.03
C ALA A 111 -6.95 -3.83 3.34
N ARG A 112 -6.27 -4.99 3.33
CA ARG A 112 -6.02 -5.81 4.52
C ARG A 112 -5.26 -5.04 5.59
N LEU A 113 -4.21 -4.32 5.22
CA LEU A 113 -3.40 -3.53 6.16
C LEU A 113 -4.20 -2.38 6.79
N ALA A 114 -5.07 -1.72 6.04
CA ALA A 114 -5.98 -0.72 6.58
C ALA A 114 -6.93 -1.31 7.63
N LEU A 115 -7.47 -2.51 7.39
CA LEU A 115 -8.31 -3.22 8.36
C LEU A 115 -7.51 -3.65 9.61
N HIS A 116 -6.27 -4.13 9.45
CA HIS A 116 -5.40 -4.47 10.57
C HIS A 116 -5.07 -3.24 11.42
N ALA A 117 -4.75 -2.11 10.79
CA ALA A 117 -4.48 -0.86 11.49
C ALA A 117 -5.72 -0.38 12.26
N ARG A 118 -6.92 -0.45 11.63
CA ARG A 118 -8.18 -0.13 12.28
C ARG A 118 -8.42 -1.01 13.51
N ALA A 119 -8.25 -2.32 13.38
CA ALA A 119 -8.40 -3.25 14.48
C ALA A 119 -7.42 -2.94 15.63
N ALA A 120 -6.16 -2.61 15.31
CA ALA A 120 -5.16 -2.23 16.31
C ALA A 120 -5.51 -0.93 17.04
N VAL A 121 -6.09 0.07 16.37
CA VAL A 121 -6.56 1.29 17.01
C VAL A 121 -7.74 1.00 17.93
N LEU A 122 -8.75 0.26 17.46
CA LEU A 122 -9.93 -0.09 18.26
C LEU A 122 -9.60 -0.94 19.48
N ALA A 123 -8.64 -1.86 19.36
CA ALA A 123 -8.21 -2.70 20.49
C ALA A 123 -7.47 -1.92 21.60
N HIS A 124 -6.83 -0.80 21.27
CA HIS A 124 -6.04 0.00 22.21
C HIS A 124 -6.67 1.39 22.49
N GLY A 125 -7.73 1.75 21.79
CA GLY A 125 -8.53 2.94 22.05
C GLY A 125 -9.29 2.74 23.37
N GLY A 126 -8.94 3.54 24.39
CA GLY A 126 -9.51 3.46 25.72
C GLY A 126 -11.04 3.71 25.78
N GLU A 127 -11.58 3.96 26.96
CA GLU A 127 -13.02 4.02 27.34
C GLU A 127 -13.99 4.84 26.46
N SER A 128 -13.53 5.41 25.33
CA SER A 128 -14.30 6.24 24.39
C SER A 128 -14.51 5.50 23.04
N GLY A 129 -15.12 4.31 23.06
CA GLY A 129 -15.30 3.47 21.88
C GLY A 129 -15.95 4.17 20.64
N ASP A 130 -16.89 5.09 20.88
CA ASP A 130 -17.60 5.81 19.80
C ASP A 130 -16.68 6.78 19.03
N ASP A 131 -15.72 7.42 19.71
CA ASP A 131 -14.77 8.33 19.06
C ASP A 131 -13.77 7.56 18.18
N ALA A 132 -13.26 6.42 18.64
CA ALA A 132 -12.27 5.61 17.91
C ALA A 132 -12.87 5.00 16.61
N GLU A 133 -14.15 4.62 16.60
CA GLU A 133 -14.84 4.15 15.39
C GLU A 133 -14.94 5.26 14.34
N GLY A 134 -15.31 6.47 14.75
CA GLY A 134 -15.36 7.64 13.86
C GLY A 134 -13.98 8.03 13.32
N GLU A 135 -12.98 8.08 14.19
CA GLU A 135 -11.59 8.41 13.82
C GLU A 135 -10.98 7.39 12.84
N THR A 136 -11.43 6.14 12.86
CA THR A 136 -10.91 5.07 11.99
C THR A 136 -11.84 4.69 10.83
N ALA A 137 -12.94 5.39 10.64
CA ALA A 137 -13.91 5.12 9.57
C ALA A 137 -13.25 5.18 8.18
N TRP A 138 -12.35 6.12 7.97
CA TRP A 138 -11.62 6.28 6.71
C TRP A 138 -10.78 5.05 6.32
N LEU A 139 -10.28 4.27 7.29
CA LEU A 139 -9.55 3.02 7.03
C LEU A 139 -10.47 1.95 6.45
N LEU A 140 -11.67 1.80 7.03
CA LEU A 140 -12.68 0.87 6.52
C LEU A 140 -13.17 1.28 5.14
N GLU A 141 -13.52 2.55 4.95
CA GLU A 141 -13.94 3.09 3.65
C GLU A 141 -12.89 2.86 2.57
N SER A 142 -11.62 3.13 2.89
CA SER A 142 -10.50 2.92 1.97
C SER A 142 -10.30 1.44 1.65
N ALA A 143 -10.39 0.56 2.64
CA ALA A 143 -10.26 -0.89 2.44
C ALA A 143 -11.34 -1.42 1.51
N VAL A 144 -12.60 -1.03 1.72
CA VAL A 144 -13.73 -1.42 0.85
C VAL A 144 -13.52 -0.91 -0.57
N ALA A 145 -13.15 0.36 -0.74
CA ALA A 145 -12.94 0.96 -2.05
C ALA A 145 -11.80 0.31 -2.83
N LEU A 146 -10.66 0.01 -2.17
CA LEU A 146 -9.54 -0.71 -2.77
C LEU A 146 -9.92 -2.14 -3.17
N PHE A 147 -10.64 -2.84 -2.31
CA PHE A 147 -11.10 -4.20 -2.60
C PHE A 147 -12.03 -4.23 -3.81
N GLU A 148 -13.04 -3.35 -3.84
CA GLU A 148 -13.98 -3.24 -4.96
C GLU A 148 -13.27 -2.85 -6.26
N ALA A 149 -12.33 -1.91 -6.21
CA ALA A 149 -11.51 -1.53 -7.36
C ALA A 149 -10.67 -2.73 -7.86
N GLY A 150 -10.03 -3.46 -6.97
CA GLY A 150 -9.23 -4.65 -7.30
C GLY A 150 -10.04 -5.75 -7.97
N VAL A 151 -11.25 -6.02 -7.48
CA VAL A 151 -12.16 -6.98 -8.12
C VAL A 151 -12.66 -6.47 -9.48
N ARG A 152 -13.11 -5.24 -9.55
CA ARG A 152 -13.68 -4.64 -10.77
C ARG A 152 -12.66 -4.53 -11.91
N GLU A 153 -11.42 -4.17 -11.60
CA GLU A 153 -10.40 -3.86 -12.59
C GLU A 153 -9.36 -4.96 -12.78
N GLY A 154 -9.34 -5.96 -11.86
CA GLY A 154 -8.37 -7.04 -11.91
C GLY A 154 -8.94 -8.39 -12.36
N TRP A 155 -10.18 -8.73 -11.95
CA TRP A 155 -10.74 -10.07 -12.17
C TRP A 155 -11.29 -10.23 -13.58
N ALA A 156 -10.74 -11.20 -14.33
CA ALA A 156 -11.20 -11.66 -15.65
C ALA A 156 -11.37 -10.53 -16.71
N VAL A 157 -10.76 -9.37 -16.51
CA VAL A 157 -10.97 -8.17 -17.33
C VAL A 157 -10.42 -8.28 -18.77
N ASP A 158 -9.60 -9.28 -19.03
CA ASP A 158 -9.04 -9.61 -20.34
C ASP A 158 -9.66 -10.87 -20.98
N GLY A 159 -10.75 -11.39 -20.39
CA GLY A 159 -11.50 -12.54 -20.86
C GLY A 159 -10.97 -13.90 -20.37
N ALA A 160 -9.94 -13.94 -19.53
CA ALA A 160 -9.44 -15.14 -18.89
C ALA A 160 -9.68 -15.07 -17.37
N ASP A 161 -9.96 -16.20 -16.72
CA ASP A 161 -10.18 -16.28 -15.28
C ASP A 161 -8.93 -15.85 -14.49
N GLY A 162 -9.16 -15.22 -13.34
CA GLY A 162 -8.12 -14.76 -12.42
C GLY A 162 -7.80 -13.28 -12.56
N PHE A 163 -7.02 -12.76 -11.60
CA PHE A 163 -6.59 -11.36 -11.57
C PHE A 163 -5.44 -11.13 -12.54
N VAL A 164 -5.51 -10.04 -13.33
CA VAL A 164 -4.33 -9.51 -14.03
C VAL A 164 -3.33 -8.95 -13.01
N TYR A 165 -2.05 -8.89 -13.38
CA TYR A 165 -1.01 -8.43 -12.45
C TYR A 165 -1.03 -6.92 -12.28
N THR A 166 -0.97 -6.15 -13.38
CA THR A 166 -1.05 -4.69 -13.35
C THR A 166 -2.05 -4.13 -14.35
N VAL A 167 -2.57 -2.96 -14.02
CA VAL A 167 -3.37 -2.11 -14.92
C VAL A 167 -2.73 -0.72 -15.02
N ASP A 168 -2.96 0.00 -16.12
CA ASP A 168 -2.58 1.41 -16.20
C ASP A 168 -3.58 2.31 -15.45
N PHE A 169 -3.27 3.61 -15.39
CA PHE A 169 -4.13 4.58 -14.68
C PHE A 169 -5.43 4.94 -15.42
N SER A 170 -5.69 4.30 -16.57
CA SER A 170 -6.99 4.29 -17.26
C SER A 170 -7.78 3.00 -17.01
N GLY A 171 -7.24 2.05 -16.20
CA GLY A 171 -7.84 0.76 -15.91
C GLY A 171 -7.65 -0.29 -17.01
N VAL A 172 -6.71 -0.07 -17.94
CA VAL A 172 -6.42 -1.04 -19.01
C VAL A 172 -5.37 -2.05 -18.51
N PRO A 173 -5.62 -3.39 -18.67
CA PRO A 173 -4.66 -4.42 -18.29
C PRO A 173 -3.33 -4.29 -19.03
N VAL A 174 -2.22 -4.25 -18.28
CA VAL A 174 -0.85 -4.12 -18.79
C VAL A 174 -0.12 -5.45 -18.71
N VAL A 175 0.18 -5.94 -17.51
CA VAL A 175 0.78 -7.26 -17.28
C VAL A 175 -0.33 -8.23 -16.95
N ARG A 176 -0.53 -9.21 -17.83
CA ARG A 176 -1.68 -10.15 -17.77
C ARG A 176 -1.33 -11.48 -17.11
N ASP A 177 -0.14 -11.61 -16.55
CA ASP A 177 0.25 -12.79 -15.80
C ASP A 177 -0.64 -12.98 -14.56
N ARG A 178 -0.95 -14.24 -14.24
CA ARG A 178 -1.75 -14.62 -13.05
C ARG A 178 -0.80 -15.04 -11.95
N MET A 179 -0.51 -14.12 -11.04
CA MET A 179 0.31 -14.41 -9.88
C MET A 179 -0.55 -14.97 -8.75
N HIS A 180 -0.20 -16.14 -8.23
CA HIS A 180 -0.98 -16.81 -7.16
C HIS A 180 -1.11 -15.94 -5.90
N TRP A 181 -0.09 -15.13 -5.58
CA TRP A 181 -0.13 -14.27 -4.40
C TRP A 181 -1.23 -13.20 -4.47
N VAL A 182 -1.60 -12.72 -5.65
CA VAL A 182 -2.71 -11.76 -5.82
C VAL A 182 -4.02 -12.35 -5.32
N VAL A 183 -4.28 -13.63 -5.62
CA VAL A 183 -5.48 -14.33 -5.12
C VAL A 183 -5.41 -14.52 -3.60
N THR A 184 -4.23 -14.84 -3.05
CA THR A 184 -4.10 -15.00 -1.59
C THR A 184 -4.34 -13.70 -0.85
N GLU A 185 -3.87 -12.55 -1.37
CA GLU A 185 -4.17 -11.24 -0.80
C GLU A 185 -5.66 -10.87 -0.93
N ALA A 186 -6.30 -11.18 -2.07
CA ALA A 186 -7.74 -10.96 -2.22
C ALA A 186 -8.56 -11.77 -1.21
N ILE A 187 -8.19 -13.03 -0.95
CA ILE A 187 -8.84 -13.86 0.08
C ILE A 187 -8.60 -13.29 1.48
N ALA A 188 -7.37 -12.88 1.78
CA ALA A 188 -7.02 -12.35 3.09
C ALA A 188 -7.70 -10.99 3.38
N ALA A 189 -7.93 -10.17 2.36
CA ALA A 189 -8.66 -8.90 2.49
C ALA A 189 -10.18 -9.10 2.62
N ALA A 190 -10.72 -10.23 2.14
CA ALA A 190 -12.15 -10.54 2.19
C ALA A 190 -12.58 -11.27 3.48
N ALA A 191 -11.64 -11.80 4.26
CA ALA A 191 -11.89 -12.57 5.49
C ALA A 191 -12.08 -11.70 6.72
#